data_b349b4da2d18e41ffda6ee6b2d182bf9
#
_entry.id   b349b4da2d18e41ffda6ee6b2d182bf9
#
_cell.length_a   1.000
_cell.length_b   1.000
_cell.length_c   1.000
_cell.angle_alpha   90.00
_cell.angle_beta   90.00
_cell.angle_gamma   90.00
#
_symmetry.space_group_name_H-M   'P 1'
#
loop_
_entity.id
_entity.type
_entity.pdbx_description
1 polymer ?
#
loop_
_entity_poly.entity_id
_entity_poly.type
_entity_poly.pdbx_seq_one_letter_code
_entity_poly.pdbx_strand_id
1 'polypeptide(L)'
;LMAIDQTGVTSLTTPGMHKTSDSYTAPEITQDLRKASIQSDIYSLGCILHDFVGQTCRIPCNEISESSEYGDVLLGATRMDPSRRFSSVASFREALNSIIQNTERVKTQYAEKVLETLKKDIDTYNEDDISILSDFLSSNVVQEEKNVILGELTINHLNKIIKIPRHFDFIAKVYCKYVRDHAF
;
A
#
# COMPACT_ATOMS: atom_id res chain seq x y z
N LEU A 1 -11.67 -20.03 -2.27
CA LEU A 1 -11.69 -19.87 -3.72
C LEU A 1 -12.37 -21.10 -4.33
N MET A 2 -13.55 -20.91 -4.86
CA MET A 2 -14.27 -21.99 -5.56
C MET A 2 -14.12 -21.72 -7.05
N ALA A 3 -13.27 -22.52 -7.72
CA ALA A 3 -13.22 -22.51 -9.17
C ALA A 3 -14.54 -23.06 -9.72
N ILE A 4 -15.24 -22.29 -10.52
CA ILE A 4 -16.39 -22.76 -11.29
C ILE A 4 -15.84 -23.18 -12.63
N ASP A 5 -15.89 -24.48 -12.86
CA ASP A 5 -15.57 -25.00 -14.18
C ASP A 5 -16.74 -24.71 -15.14
N GLN A 6 -16.50 -23.84 -16.10
CA GLN A 6 -17.46 -23.54 -17.18
C GLN A 6 -17.35 -24.55 -18.34
N THR A 7 -16.59 -25.62 -18.19
CA THR A 7 -16.26 -26.56 -19.27
C THR A 7 -17.28 -27.71 -19.46
N GLY A 8 -18.50 -27.57 -18.95
CA GLY A 8 -19.57 -28.56 -19.22
C GLY A 8 -19.52 -29.82 -18.35
N VAL A 9 -18.70 -29.84 -17.32
CA VAL A 9 -18.73 -30.90 -16.29
C VAL A 9 -19.94 -30.69 -15.35
N THR A 10 -20.55 -31.76 -14.91
CA THR A 10 -21.73 -31.77 -14.02
C THR A 10 -21.46 -30.88 -12.80
N SER A 11 -22.25 -29.83 -12.63
CA SER A 11 -22.13 -28.94 -11.47
C SER A 11 -22.29 -29.72 -10.17
N LEU A 12 -21.26 -29.67 -9.32
CA LEU A 12 -21.31 -30.29 -7.99
C LEU A 12 -22.22 -29.54 -7.02
N THR A 13 -22.73 -28.36 -7.41
CA THR A 13 -23.63 -27.55 -6.61
C THR A 13 -25.10 -27.84 -6.96
N THR A 14 -25.85 -28.28 -5.96
CA THR A 14 -27.32 -28.51 -6.09
C THR A 14 -28.05 -27.15 -6.02
N PRO A 15 -29.20 -26.99 -6.75
CA PRO A 15 -30.05 -25.81 -6.59
C PRO A 15 -30.42 -25.56 -5.13
N GLY A 16 -30.25 -24.29 -4.66
CA GLY A 16 -30.58 -23.93 -3.28
C GLY A 16 -29.47 -24.18 -2.26
N MET A 17 -28.31 -24.71 -2.65
CA MET A 17 -27.12 -24.67 -1.77
C MET A 17 -26.66 -23.23 -1.58
N HIS A 18 -26.51 -22.81 -0.33
CA HIS A 18 -25.95 -21.53 0.08
C HIS A 18 -24.81 -21.76 1.05
N LYS A 19 -23.85 -20.86 1.02
CA LYS A 19 -22.75 -20.82 1.98
C LYS A 19 -23.17 -19.96 3.17
N THR A 20 -22.90 -20.42 4.38
CA THR A 20 -22.97 -19.55 5.55
C THR A 20 -22.04 -18.36 5.34
N SER A 21 -22.53 -17.16 5.62
CA SER A 21 -21.75 -15.93 5.53
C SER A 21 -20.51 -16.05 6.40
N ASP A 22 -19.36 -15.97 5.80
CA ASP A 22 -18.09 -15.73 6.50
C ASP A 22 -17.56 -14.33 6.11
N SER A 23 -16.49 -13.91 6.77
CA SER A 23 -15.92 -12.57 6.56
C SER A 23 -15.42 -12.30 5.14
N TYR A 24 -15.32 -13.30 4.27
CA TYR A 24 -14.77 -13.19 2.91
C TYR A 24 -15.79 -13.58 1.84
N THR A 25 -16.98 -13.98 2.24
CA THR A 25 -18.00 -14.46 1.31
C THR A 25 -18.67 -13.30 0.58
N ALA A 26 -18.68 -13.35 -0.75
CA ALA A 26 -19.38 -12.38 -1.57
C ALA A 26 -20.91 -12.47 -1.37
N PRO A 27 -21.62 -11.32 -1.36
CA PRO A 27 -23.04 -11.28 -0.99
C PRO A 27 -23.94 -12.16 -1.88
N GLU A 28 -23.65 -12.27 -3.17
CA GLU A 28 -24.42 -13.10 -4.09
C GLU A 28 -24.33 -14.61 -3.80
N ILE A 29 -23.20 -15.06 -3.22
CA ILE A 29 -22.99 -16.48 -2.88
C ILE A 29 -23.79 -16.89 -1.66
N THR A 30 -24.08 -15.96 -0.75
CA THR A 30 -24.90 -16.25 0.44
C THR A 30 -26.31 -16.68 0.06
N GLN A 31 -26.80 -16.26 -1.10
CA GLN A 31 -28.15 -16.60 -1.60
C GLN A 31 -28.16 -17.86 -2.46
N ASP A 32 -27.17 -18.02 -3.33
CA ASP A 32 -27.06 -19.18 -4.22
C ASP A 32 -25.60 -19.39 -4.65
N LEU A 33 -25.01 -20.51 -4.25
CA LEU A 33 -23.62 -20.89 -4.61
C LEU A 33 -23.40 -20.99 -6.13
N ARG A 34 -24.44 -21.18 -6.92
CA ARG A 34 -24.33 -21.19 -8.39
C ARG A 34 -24.05 -19.83 -9.00
N LYS A 35 -24.22 -18.74 -8.24
CA LYS A 35 -23.86 -17.38 -8.66
C LYS A 35 -22.37 -17.09 -8.50
N ALA A 36 -21.61 -18.04 -7.95
CA ALA A 36 -20.17 -17.88 -7.79
C ALA A 36 -19.49 -17.66 -9.16
N SER A 37 -18.61 -16.69 -9.22
CA SER A 37 -17.96 -16.23 -10.44
C SER A 37 -16.56 -15.67 -10.10
N ILE A 38 -15.78 -15.30 -11.12
CA ILE A 38 -14.51 -14.59 -10.92
C ILE A 38 -14.72 -13.31 -10.09
N GLN A 39 -15.86 -12.63 -10.24
CA GLN A 39 -16.19 -11.44 -9.47
C GLN A 39 -16.42 -11.74 -7.98
N SER A 40 -16.87 -12.95 -7.65
CA SER A 40 -16.98 -13.40 -6.25
C SER A 40 -15.61 -13.67 -5.63
N ASP A 41 -14.66 -14.19 -6.41
CA ASP A 41 -13.27 -14.36 -5.97
C ASP A 41 -12.59 -13.01 -5.80
N ILE A 42 -12.85 -12.03 -6.68
CA ILE A 42 -12.36 -10.66 -6.57
C ILE A 42 -12.88 -9.99 -5.29
N TYR A 43 -14.15 -10.22 -4.92
CA TYR A 43 -14.68 -9.75 -3.64
C TYR A 43 -13.89 -10.32 -2.46
N SER A 44 -13.63 -11.63 -2.46
CA SER A 44 -12.84 -12.29 -1.42
C SER A 44 -11.41 -11.73 -1.36
N LEU A 45 -10.77 -11.46 -2.51
CA LEU A 45 -9.45 -10.83 -2.59
C LEU A 45 -9.48 -9.40 -2.04
N GLY A 46 -10.54 -8.63 -2.31
CA GLY A 46 -10.74 -7.30 -1.73
C GLY A 46 -10.84 -7.35 -0.19
N CYS A 47 -11.55 -8.34 0.35
CA CYS A 47 -11.61 -8.54 1.80
C CYS A 47 -10.25 -8.92 2.40
N ILE A 48 -9.48 -9.78 1.73
CA ILE A 48 -8.12 -10.15 2.14
C ILE A 48 -7.20 -8.93 2.09
N LEU A 49 -7.25 -8.14 1.01
CA LEU A 49 -6.47 -6.91 0.91
C LEU A 49 -6.79 -5.96 2.08
N HIS A 50 -8.07 -5.78 2.41
CA HIS A 50 -8.48 -4.95 3.53
C HIS A 50 -7.89 -5.42 4.87
N ASP A 51 -7.71 -6.72 5.10
CA ASP A 51 -7.09 -7.23 6.32
C ASP A 51 -5.61 -6.80 6.48
N PHE A 52 -4.94 -6.45 5.36
CA PHE A 52 -3.55 -5.98 5.38
C PHE A 52 -3.44 -4.44 5.41
N VAL A 53 -4.31 -3.73 4.70
CA VAL A 53 -4.17 -2.28 4.50
C VAL A 53 -5.34 -1.46 5.03
N GLY A 54 -6.43 -2.11 5.46
CA GLY A 54 -7.65 -1.46 5.92
C GLY A 54 -7.45 -0.71 7.24
N GLN A 55 -8.11 0.45 7.34
CA GLN A 55 -8.06 1.32 8.51
C GLN A 55 -9.30 1.22 9.38
N THR A 56 -10.36 0.56 8.88
CA THR A 56 -11.65 0.44 9.55
C THR A 56 -12.08 -1.02 9.70
N CYS A 57 -13.07 -1.28 10.55
CA CYS A 57 -13.68 -2.61 10.62
C CYS A 57 -14.66 -2.79 9.45
N ARG A 58 -14.52 -3.89 8.70
CA ARG A 58 -15.48 -4.20 7.64
C ARG A 58 -16.70 -4.97 8.17
N ILE A 59 -17.81 -4.77 7.51
CA ILE A 59 -19.04 -5.54 7.73
C ILE A 59 -19.06 -6.71 6.73
N PRO A 60 -19.24 -7.98 7.18
CA PRO A 60 -19.32 -9.11 6.29
C PRO A 60 -20.40 -8.94 5.21
N CYS A 61 -20.12 -9.41 4.00
CA CYS A 61 -21.01 -9.35 2.85
C CYS A 61 -21.46 -7.93 2.45
N ASN A 62 -20.65 -6.91 2.74
CA ASN A 62 -20.92 -5.52 2.40
C ASN A 62 -19.77 -4.90 1.60
N GLU A 63 -20.02 -3.75 0.99
CA GLU A 63 -18.97 -2.94 0.33
C GLU A 63 -17.98 -2.40 1.37
N ILE A 64 -16.70 -2.36 1.00
CA ILE A 64 -15.65 -1.71 1.78
C ILE A 64 -15.44 -0.32 1.23
N SER A 65 -15.74 0.69 2.04
CA SER A 65 -15.54 2.10 1.69
C SER A 65 -14.76 2.80 2.79
N GLU A 66 -13.58 3.29 2.45
CA GLU A 66 -12.72 4.04 3.36
C GLU A 66 -11.91 5.11 2.62
N SER A 67 -11.42 6.10 3.38
CA SER A 67 -10.67 7.24 2.82
C SER A 67 -9.16 6.99 2.86
N SER A 68 -8.73 5.76 2.51
CA SER A 68 -7.32 5.42 2.37
C SER A 68 -6.89 5.48 0.90
N GLU A 69 -5.60 5.42 0.64
CA GLU A 69 -5.06 5.31 -0.73
C GLU A 69 -5.57 4.05 -1.46
N TYR A 70 -5.94 3.00 -0.71
CA TYR A 70 -6.51 1.76 -1.23
C TYR A 70 -8.04 1.80 -1.35
N GLY A 71 -8.71 2.87 -0.86
CA GLY A 71 -10.16 2.95 -0.75
C GLY A 71 -10.90 2.68 -2.06
N ASP A 72 -10.46 3.26 -3.17
CA ASP A 72 -11.07 3.05 -4.49
C ASP A 72 -10.91 1.61 -4.98
N VAL A 73 -9.76 0.98 -4.73
CA VAL A 73 -9.51 -0.41 -5.11
C VAL A 73 -10.30 -1.37 -4.24
N LEU A 74 -10.37 -1.12 -2.94
CA LEU A 74 -11.19 -1.90 -2.01
C LEU A 74 -12.68 -1.84 -2.39
N LEU A 75 -13.18 -0.63 -2.63
CA LEU A 75 -14.55 -0.43 -3.08
C LEU A 75 -14.81 -1.08 -4.45
N GLY A 76 -13.88 -0.91 -5.40
CA GLY A 76 -13.98 -1.52 -6.74
C GLY A 76 -13.97 -3.05 -6.71
N ALA A 77 -13.30 -3.68 -5.73
CA ALA A 77 -13.31 -5.12 -5.56
C ALA A 77 -14.56 -5.64 -4.85
N THR A 78 -15.13 -4.84 -3.92
CA THR A 78 -16.18 -5.29 -3.00
C THR A 78 -17.59 -4.74 -3.28
N ARG A 79 -17.81 -4.13 -4.46
CA ARG A 79 -19.14 -3.66 -4.86
C ARG A 79 -20.21 -4.73 -4.65
N MET A 80 -21.39 -4.32 -4.15
CA MET A 80 -22.53 -5.22 -3.95
C MET A 80 -22.97 -5.89 -5.26
N ASP A 81 -22.97 -5.11 -6.35
CA ASP A 81 -23.25 -5.62 -7.70
C ASP A 81 -21.95 -6.20 -8.30
N PRO A 82 -21.89 -7.54 -8.55
CA PRO A 82 -20.71 -8.18 -9.14
C PRO A 82 -20.30 -7.59 -10.50
N SER A 83 -21.26 -7.09 -11.30
CA SER A 83 -20.98 -6.50 -12.61
C SER A 83 -20.19 -5.18 -12.53
N ARG A 84 -20.19 -4.55 -11.35
CA ARG A 84 -19.49 -3.29 -11.08
C ARG A 84 -18.13 -3.49 -10.43
N ARG A 85 -17.73 -4.74 -10.19
CA ARG A 85 -16.40 -5.11 -9.71
C ARG A 85 -15.41 -5.16 -10.86
N PHE A 86 -14.13 -5.30 -10.54
CA PHE A 86 -13.09 -5.55 -11.55
C PHE A 86 -13.49 -6.74 -12.43
N SER A 87 -13.25 -6.62 -13.74
CA SER A 87 -13.62 -7.66 -14.72
C SER A 87 -12.74 -8.92 -14.61
N SER A 88 -11.54 -8.79 -14.05
CA SER A 88 -10.59 -9.88 -13.90
C SER A 88 -9.64 -9.64 -12.73
N VAL A 89 -8.96 -10.69 -12.27
CA VAL A 89 -7.88 -10.59 -11.27
C VAL A 89 -6.71 -9.75 -11.83
N ALA A 90 -6.49 -9.77 -13.15
CA ALA A 90 -5.47 -8.95 -13.79
C ALA A 90 -5.79 -7.45 -13.64
N SER A 91 -7.04 -7.02 -13.92
CA SER A 91 -7.43 -5.61 -13.74
C SER A 91 -7.38 -5.17 -12.28
N PHE A 92 -7.73 -6.03 -11.34
CA PHE A 92 -7.55 -5.76 -9.91
C PHE A 92 -6.06 -5.57 -9.55
N ARG A 93 -5.18 -6.45 -10.03
CA ARG A 93 -3.73 -6.34 -9.82
C ARG A 93 -3.15 -5.06 -10.43
N GLU A 94 -3.59 -4.68 -11.63
CA GLU A 94 -3.17 -3.44 -12.29
C GLU A 94 -3.56 -2.20 -11.49
N ALA A 95 -4.77 -2.19 -10.91
CA ALA A 95 -5.21 -1.11 -10.03
C ALA A 95 -4.33 -1.00 -8.77
N LEU A 96 -3.95 -2.13 -8.15
CA LEU A 96 -3.01 -2.16 -7.03
C LEU A 96 -1.61 -1.65 -7.43
N ASN A 97 -1.10 -2.11 -8.57
CA ASN A 97 0.22 -1.67 -9.06
C ASN A 97 0.25 -0.17 -9.35
N SER A 98 -0.86 0.41 -9.83
CA SER A 98 -0.92 1.87 -10.06
C SER A 98 -0.86 2.67 -8.76
N ILE A 99 -1.40 2.17 -7.65
CA ILE A 99 -1.23 2.81 -6.32
C ILE A 99 0.25 2.79 -5.95
N ILE A 100 0.89 1.61 -5.99
CA ILE A 100 2.31 1.45 -5.64
C ILE A 100 3.19 2.36 -6.49
N GLN A 101 2.97 2.38 -7.81
CA GLN A 101 3.72 3.25 -8.73
C GLN A 101 3.44 4.74 -8.51
N ASN A 102 2.22 5.13 -8.12
CA ASN A 102 1.89 6.51 -7.80
C ASN A 102 2.53 6.93 -6.48
N THR A 103 2.56 6.06 -5.49
CA THR A 103 3.28 6.31 -4.21
C THR A 103 4.78 6.51 -4.45
N GLU A 104 5.37 5.78 -5.41
CA GLU A 104 6.76 6.02 -5.84
C GLU A 104 6.92 7.30 -6.69
N ARG A 105 5.88 7.75 -7.41
CA ARG A 105 5.92 8.94 -8.30
C ARG A 105 5.66 10.25 -7.57
N VAL A 106 4.96 10.27 -6.45
CA VAL A 106 4.74 11.47 -5.62
C VAL A 106 5.95 11.69 -4.70
N LYS A 107 7.16 11.61 -5.24
CA LYS A 107 8.30 12.29 -4.62
C LYS A 107 8.12 13.77 -4.96
N THR A 108 7.91 14.61 -3.96
CA THR A 108 7.92 16.06 -4.19
C THR A 108 9.23 16.43 -4.87
N GLN A 109 9.23 17.46 -5.70
CA GLN A 109 10.49 17.99 -6.29
C GLN A 109 11.56 18.25 -5.22
N TYR A 110 11.12 18.49 -3.99
CA TYR A 110 12.01 18.69 -2.85
C TYR A 110 12.68 17.37 -2.43
N ALA A 111 11.93 16.26 -2.34
CA ALA A 111 12.49 14.94 -2.04
C ALA A 111 13.45 14.47 -3.14
N GLU A 112 13.11 14.71 -4.43
CA GLU A 112 14.02 14.43 -5.56
C GLU A 112 15.34 15.18 -5.44
N LYS A 113 15.30 16.48 -5.13
CA LYS A 113 16.50 17.30 -4.92
C LYS A 113 17.34 16.75 -3.76
N VAL A 114 16.73 16.31 -2.67
CA VAL A 114 17.45 15.71 -1.53
C VAL A 114 18.08 14.38 -1.93
N LEU A 115 17.36 13.52 -2.69
CA LEU A 115 17.92 12.27 -3.20
C LEU A 115 19.10 12.50 -4.14
N GLU A 116 19.02 13.49 -5.04
CA GLU A 116 20.16 13.87 -5.89
C GLU A 116 21.35 14.34 -5.07
N THR A 117 21.08 15.10 -4.01
CA THR A 117 22.11 15.56 -3.08
C THR A 117 22.79 14.39 -2.37
N LEU A 118 22.02 13.37 -1.90
CA LEU A 118 22.58 12.18 -1.28
C LEU A 118 23.36 11.28 -2.24
N LYS A 119 23.09 11.35 -3.56
CA LYS A 119 23.83 10.60 -4.58
C LYS A 119 25.15 11.24 -5.00
N LYS A 120 25.46 12.46 -4.52
CA LYS A 120 26.75 13.10 -4.79
C LYS A 120 27.90 12.27 -4.23
N ASP A 121 29.08 12.46 -4.83
CA ASP A 121 30.31 11.90 -4.25
C ASP A 121 30.49 12.43 -2.82
N ILE A 122 30.67 11.51 -1.90
CA ILE A 122 30.76 11.80 -0.47
C ILE A 122 31.92 12.77 -0.14
N ASP A 123 32.98 12.78 -0.95
CA ASP A 123 34.09 13.68 -0.76
C ASP A 123 33.75 15.14 -1.10
N THR A 124 32.73 15.34 -1.95
CA THR A 124 32.22 16.68 -2.30
C THR A 124 31.07 17.14 -1.38
N TYR A 125 30.64 16.28 -0.45
CA TYR A 125 29.53 16.55 0.45
C TYR A 125 29.89 17.59 1.50
N ASN A 126 29.16 18.69 1.55
CA ASN A 126 29.45 19.85 2.38
C ASN A 126 28.32 20.18 3.37
N GLU A 127 28.48 21.27 4.14
CA GLU A 127 27.49 21.71 5.13
C GLU A 127 26.15 22.10 4.51
N ASP A 128 26.17 22.70 3.30
CA ASP A 128 24.92 23.07 2.60
C ASP A 128 24.09 21.83 2.23
N ASP A 129 24.75 20.73 1.82
CA ASP A 129 24.07 19.47 1.52
C ASP A 129 23.39 18.88 2.77
N ILE A 130 24.04 18.99 3.93
CA ILE A 130 23.48 18.55 5.22
C ILE A 130 22.36 19.50 5.67
N SER A 131 22.46 20.82 5.41
CA SER A 131 21.38 21.77 5.67
C SER A 131 20.14 21.42 4.85
N ILE A 132 20.28 21.11 3.55
CA ILE A 132 19.16 20.69 2.69
C ILE A 132 18.47 19.46 3.26
N LEU A 133 19.21 18.45 3.72
CA LEU A 133 18.65 17.26 4.37
C LEU A 133 17.93 17.63 5.67
N SER A 134 18.54 18.46 6.53
CA SER A 134 17.96 18.90 7.81
C SER A 134 16.64 19.66 7.59
N ASP A 135 16.62 20.58 6.63
CA ASP A 135 15.47 21.40 6.28
C ASP A 135 14.33 20.53 5.72
N PHE A 136 14.67 19.55 4.89
CA PHE A 136 13.68 18.57 4.39
C PHE A 136 13.07 17.76 5.53
N LEU A 137 13.86 17.21 6.43
CA LEU A 137 13.37 16.41 7.56
C LEU A 137 12.54 17.23 8.54
N SER A 138 12.80 18.53 8.68
CA SER A 138 12.03 19.44 9.53
C SER A 138 10.76 19.98 8.85
N SER A 139 10.67 19.89 7.52
CA SER A 139 9.54 20.42 6.75
C SER A 139 8.27 19.58 6.95
N ASN A 140 7.12 20.12 6.52
CA ASN A 140 5.81 19.45 6.60
C ASN A 140 5.57 18.49 5.42
N VAL A 141 6.59 17.74 5.03
CA VAL A 141 6.52 16.69 4.00
C VAL A 141 5.96 15.41 4.62
N VAL A 142 5.32 14.59 3.81
CA VAL A 142 4.73 13.30 4.22
C VAL A 142 5.81 12.40 4.83
N GLN A 143 5.45 11.67 5.90
CA GLN A 143 6.40 10.84 6.65
C GLN A 143 7.03 9.74 5.78
N GLU A 144 6.30 9.20 4.82
CA GLU A 144 6.76 8.18 3.88
C GLU A 144 7.93 8.70 3.03
N GLU A 145 7.89 9.93 2.53
CA GLU A 145 9.00 10.52 1.80
C GLU A 145 10.23 10.72 2.70
N LYS A 146 10.03 11.12 3.96
CA LYS A 146 11.12 11.21 4.94
C LYS A 146 11.74 9.85 5.20
N ASN A 147 10.93 8.80 5.28
CA ASN A 147 11.40 7.43 5.50
C ASN A 147 12.24 6.94 4.31
N VAL A 148 11.85 7.26 3.07
CA VAL A 148 12.64 6.94 1.87
C VAL A 148 14.02 7.62 1.94
N ILE A 149 14.06 8.91 2.24
CA ILE A 149 15.32 9.66 2.36
C ILE A 149 16.20 9.10 3.49
N LEU A 150 15.61 8.77 4.64
CA LEU A 150 16.35 8.20 5.77
C LEU A 150 16.91 6.82 5.46
N GLY A 151 16.20 6.02 4.64
CA GLY A 151 16.66 4.71 4.17
C GLY A 151 17.86 4.77 3.23
N GLU A 152 18.04 5.87 2.50
CA GLU A 152 19.19 6.09 1.59
C GLU A 152 20.46 6.58 2.31
N LEU A 153 20.38 6.87 3.61
CA LEU A 153 21.55 7.32 4.38
C LEU A 153 22.53 6.18 4.60
N THR A 154 23.73 6.34 4.07
CA THR A 154 24.85 5.41 4.27
C THR A 154 25.69 5.79 5.50
N ILE A 155 26.53 4.86 5.95
CA ILE A 155 27.50 5.13 7.03
C ILE A 155 28.41 6.33 6.71
N ASN A 156 28.74 6.55 5.45
CA ASN A 156 29.57 7.68 5.03
C ASN A 156 28.83 9.02 5.20
N HIS A 157 27.53 9.07 4.90
CA HIS A 157 26.69 10.24 5.17
C HIS A 157 26.65 10.54 6.67
N LEU A 158 26.43 9.52 7.49
CA LEU A 158 26.39 9.67 8.96
C LEU A 158 27.71 10.19 9.50
N ASN A 159 28.84 9.68 9.00
CA ASN A 159 30.18 10.16 9.39
C ASN A 159 30.44 11.63 9.01
N LYS A 160 29.83 12.14 7.95
CA LYS A 160 29.89 13.57 7.61
C LYS A 160 28.97 14.40 8.51
N ILE A 161 27.74 13.93 8.78
CA ILE A 161 26.76 14.61 9.64
C ILE A 161 27.30 14.78 11.06
N ILE A 162 27.97 13.78 11.63
CA ILE A 162 28.58 13.82 12.97
C ILE A 162 29.58 14.97 13.11
N LYS A 163 30.26 15.37 12.02
CA LYS A 163 31.24 16.44 12.04
C LYS A 163 30.64 17.85 12.05
N ILE A 164 29.31 17.96 11.90
CA ILE A 164 28.61 19.25 11.85
C ILE A 164 27.58 19.30 13.01
N PRO A 165 28.02 19.77 14.20
CA PRO A 165 27.19 19.73 15.42
C PRO A 165 25.84 20.42 15.28
N ARG A 166 25.74 21.47 14.46
CA ARG A 166 24.53 22.26 14.26
C ARG A 166 23.34 21.44 13.78
N HIS A 167 23.56 20.43 12.93
CA HIS A 167 22.51 19.60 12.35
C HIS A 167 22.47 18.20 12.97
N PHE A 168 23.55 17.79 13.64
CA PHE A 168 23.71 16.43 14.14
C PHE A 168 22.60 16.00 15.10
N ASP A 169 22.33 16.77 16.15
CA ASP A 169 21.36 16.40 17.19
C ASP A 169 19.96 16.17 16.62
N PHE A 170 19.54 17.01 15.68
CA PHE A 170 18.22 16.88 15.05
C PHE A 170 18.16 15.66 14.14
N ILE A 171 19.12 15.53 13.20
CA ILE A 171 19.13 14.40 12.24
C ILE A 171 19.29 13.08 12.99
N ALA A 172 20.15 13.01 14.00
CA ALA A 172 20.36 11.81 14.81
C ALA A 172 19.06 11.37 15.51
N LYS A 173 18.30 12.29 16.10
CA LYS A 173 17.01 11.97 16.74
C LYS A 173 16.02 11.41 15.73
N VAL A 174 15.89 12.01 14.55
CA VAL A 174 14.99 11.57 13.50
C VAL A 174 15.41 10.21 12.96
N TYR A 175 16.71 10.02 12.71
CA TYR A 175 17.26 8.77 12.21
C TYR A 175 17.13 7.61 13.22
N CYS A 176 17.42 7.85 14.50
CA CYS A 176 17.22 6.84 15.54
C CYS A 176 15.76 6.40 15.68
N LYS A 177 14.83 7.36 15.54
CA LYS A 177 13.39 7.02 15.50
C LYS A 177 13.07 6.15 14.29
N TYR A 178 13.54 6.53 13.10
CA TYR A 178 13.36 5.75 11.89
C TYR A 178 13.89 4.32 12.03
N VAL A 179 15.13 4.16 12.49
CA VAL A 179 15.75 2.84 12.71
C VAL A 179 14.93 2.00 13.68
N ARG A 180 14.52 2.57 14.83
CA ARG A 180 13.68 1.86 15.81
C ARG A 180 12.35 1.37 15.20
N ASP A 181 11.73 2.20 14.37
CA ASP A 181 10.39 1.92 13.83
C ASP A 181 10.44 0.97 12.61
N HIS A 182 11.63 0.76 11.97
CA HIS A 182 11.82 -0.04 10.76
C HIS A 182 12.89 -1.15 10.87
N ALA A 183 13.59 -1.25 12.02
CA ALA A 183 14.64 -2.26 12.22
C ALA A 183 14.02 -3.58 12.73
N PHE A 184 13.35 -4.31 11.82
CA PHE A 184 13.08 -5.75 11.97
C PHE A 184 12.78 -6.38 10.61
#